data_73ae13500bbd17e05e059c2cbc2bee41
#
_entry.id   73ae13500bbd17e05e059c2cbc2bee41
#
_cell.length_a   1.000
_cell.length_b   1.000
_cell.length_c   1.000
_cell.angle_alpha   90.00
_cell.angle_beta   90.00
_cell.angle_gamma   90.00
#
_symmetry.space_group_name_H-M   'P 1'
#
loop_
_entity.id
_entity.type
_entity.pdbx_description
1 polymer ?
#
loop_
_entity_poly.entity_id
_entity_poly.type
_entity_poly.pdbx_seq_one_letter_code
_entity_poly.pdbx_strand_id
1 'polypeptide(L)'
;MAKLTVFTPTYNRRYILPKAYEALCRQTSRDFIWLIVDDGSDDGTGEMVQSWIEEARIPIQYHFQQNGGKMRAHNAGVSLCPTELFTCIDSDDYLVDDGVESILEEWESLKEKEHLAGIVAYRGRDPHHTMFGETFPCSGSASVSELYRKGFFGETTLVYRTDILSRYPFPVFEDEKFIPEAVAFDLIDRQYAMHIFTKVLTICEYRGDGLTRSVDKLRENNPKGWLLYYQQRIQDSSASVLRYKYVAHAVCFCWKLKRNPFGEIPASRAEIMAAFPGAFLLRLAGKL
;
A
#
# COMPACT_ATOMS: atom_id res chain seq x y z
N MET A 1 -4.90 -0.33 -26.72
CA MET A 1 -3.82 -0.49 -25.71
C MET A 1 -4.50 -0.68 -24.36
N ALA A 2 -4.00 -1.57 -23.51
CA ALA A 2 -4.56 -1.78 -22.17
C ALA A 2 -4.59 -0.46 -21.37
N LYS A 3 -5.63 -0.28 -20.54
CA LYS A 3 -5.84 0.95 -19.76
C LYS A 3 -5.47 0.80 -18.30
N LEU A 4 -5.43 -0.43 -17.78
CA LEU A 4 -5.13 -0.75 -16.38
C LEU A 4 -3.93 -1.70 -16.28
N THR A 5 -3.00 -1.39 -15.39
CA THR A 5 -2.01 -2.35 -14.89
C THR A 5 -2.49 -2.90 -13.55
N VAL A 6 -2.71 -4.21 -13.51
CA VAL A 6 -2.82 -4.95 -12.25
C VAL A 6 -1.42 -5.37 -11.87
N PHE A 7 -0.91 -4.83 -10.78
CA PHE A 7 0.45 -5.05 -10.31
C PHE A 7 0.47 -6.00 -9.11
N THR A 8 1.39 -6.95 -9.11
CA THR A 8 1.58 -7.86 -7.97
C THR A 8 3.07 -7.96 -7.63
N PRO A 9 3.49 -7.44 -6.46
CA PRO A 9 4.80 -7.75 -5.90
C PRO A 9 4.77 -9.16 -5.33
N THR A 10 5.79 -9.98 -5.63
CA THR A 10 5.86 -11.35 -5.13
C THR A 10 7.26 -11.70 -4.61
N TYR A 11 7.32 -12.54 -3.57
CA TYR A 11 8.55 -13.11 -3.06
C TYR A 11 8.25 -14.46 -2.38
N ASN A 12 8.73 -15.56 -3.00
CA ASN A 12 8.50 -16.92 -2.51
C ASN A 12 7.00 -17.24 -2.28
N ARG A 13 6.16 -16.97 -3.30
CA ARG A 13 4.70 -17.10 -3.26
C ARG A 13 4.14 -18.07 -4.30
N ARG A 14 4.97 -18.97 -4.82
CA ARG A 14 4.54 -19.98 -5.81
C ARG A 14 3.27 -20.73 -5.40
N TYR A 15 3.13 -21.01 -4.13
CA TYR A 15 2.01 -21.81 -3.57
C TYR A 15 0.66 -21.07 -3.56
N ILE A 16 0.63 -19.74 -3.67
CA ILE A 16 -0.60 -18.93 -3.55
C ILE A 16 -0.91 -18.09 -4.79
N LEU A 17 0.12 -17.63 -5.50
CA LEU A 17 -0.01 -16.78 -6.69
C LEU A 17 -0.96 -17.35 -7.78
N PRO A 18 -1.15 -18.67 -7.94
CA PRO A 18 -2.13 -19.24 -8.87
C PRO A 18 -3.57 -18.77 -8.65
N LYS A 19 -3.96 -18.41 -7.41
CA LYS A 19 -5.30 -17.84 -7.16
C LYS A 19 -5.52 -16.51 -7.89
N ALA A 20 -4.52 -15.62 -7.83
CA ALA A 20 -4.55 -14.34 -8.54
C ALA A 20 -4.57 -14.56 -10.06
N TYR A 21 -3.75 -15.49 -10.58
CA TYR A 21 -3.74 -15.84 -11.99
C TYR A 21 -5.12 -16.30 -12.50
N GLU A 22 -5.74 -17.25 -11.83
CA GLU A 22 -7.04 -17.77 -12.22
C GLU A 22 -8.14 -16.69 -12.14
N ALA A 23 -8.11 -15.82 -11.13
CA ALA A 23 -9.04 -14.70 -11.03
C ALA A 23 -8.86 -13.70 -12.18
N LEU A 24 -7.62 -13.39 -12.57
CA LEU A 24 -7.33 -12.54 -13.72
C LEU A 24 -7.72 -13.21 -15.06
N CYS A 25 -7.60 -14.52 -15.16
CA CYS A 25 -8.09 -15.28 -16.31
C CYS A 25 -9.62 -15.27 -16.43
N ARG A 26 -10.37 -15.06 -15.34
CA ARG A 26 -11.85 -14.96 -15.37
C ARG A 26 -12.36 -13.54 -15.59
N GLN A 27 -11.50 -12.51 -15.62
CA GLN A 27 -11.94 -11.12 -15.80
C GLN A 27 -12.83 -10.96 -17.04
N THR A 28 -13.94 -10.24 -16.87
CA THR A 28 -14.90 -9.93 -17.96
C THR A 28 -14.29 -8.98 -18.99
N SER A 29 -13.45 -8.04 -18.57
CA SER A 29 -12.67 -7.18 -19.46
C SER A 29 -11.23 -7.69 -19.63
N ARG A 30 -10.68 -7.52 -20.85
CA ARG A 30 -9.29 -7.84 -21.21
C ARG A 30 -8.41 -6.60 -21.35
N ASP A 31 -8.91 -5.44 -21.01
CA ASP A 31 -8.22 -4.15 -21.16
C ASP A 31 -7.21 -3.88 -20.03
N PHE A 32 -6.46 -4.92 -19.64
CA PHE A 32 -5.44 -4.83 -18.60
C PHE A 32 -4.16 -5.60 -18.97
N ILE A 33 -3.11 -5.30 -18.21
CA ILE A 33 -1.85 -6.06 -18.18
C ILE A 33 -1.62 -6.50 -16.74
N TRP A 34 -1.24 -7.75 -16.52
CA TRP A 34 -0.74 -8.19 -15.22
C TRP A 34 0.77 -8.02 -15.15
N LEU A 35 1.23 -7.07 -14.35
CA LEU A 35 2.64 -6.81 -14.10
C LEU A 35 3.05 -7.48 -12.79
N ILE A 36 3.94 -8.46 -12.87
CA ILE A 36 4.50 -9.16 -11.72
C ILE A 36 5.94 -8.68 -11.52
N VAL A 37 6.25 -8.16 -10.35
CA VAL A 37 7.64 -7.91 -9.93
C VAL A 37 8.00 -8.93 -8.87
N ASP A 38 8.89 -9.83 -9.24
CA ASP A 38 9.44 -10.86 -8.37
C ASP A 38 10.68 -10.32 -7.65
N ASP A 39 10.54 -10.15 -6.35
CA ASP A 39 11.56 -9.58 -5.47
C ASP A 39 12.59 -10.63 -5.01
N GLY A 40 13.07 -11.46 -5.96
CA GLY A 40 14.16 -12.40 -5.72
C GLY A 40 13.71 -13.76 -5.22
N SER A 41 12.62 -14.33 -5.73
CA SER A 41 12.15 -15.67 -5.36
C SER A 41 13.13 -16.77 -5.79
N ASP A 42 13.20 -17.84 -4.98
CA ASP A 42 13.97 -19.04 -5.22
C ASP A 42 13.15 -20.34 -5.10
N ASP A 43 11.81 -20.21 -5.00
CA ASP A 43 10.85 -21.30 -4.83
C ASP A 43 10.24 -21.81 -6.14
N GLY A 44 10.74 -21.36 -7.29
CA GLY A 44 10.21 -21.69 -8.62
C GLY A 44 9.01 -20.81 -9.04
N THR A 45 8.84 -19.63 -8.42
CA THR A 45 7.82 -18.65 -8.82
C THR A 45 8.07 -18.19 -10.26
N GLY A 46 9.33 -17.90 -10.63
CA GLY A 46 9.68 -17.41 -11.97
C GLY A 46 9.33 -18.39 -13.08
N GLU A 47 9.68 -19.67 -12.91
CA GLU A 47 9.36 -20.74 -13.85
C GLU A 47 7.85 -20.91 -14.03
N MET A 48 7.10 -20.83 -12.94
CA MET A 48 5.64 -20.89 -12.97
C MET A 48 5.04 -19.71 -13.76
N VAL A 49 5.51 -18.49 -13.50
CA VAL A 49 5.03 -17.31 -14.24
C VAL A 49 5.38 -17.39 -15.71
N GLN A 50 6.58 -17.91 -16.04
CA GLN A 50 6.99 -18.12 -17.42
C GLN A 50 6.05 -19.09 -18.15
N SER A 51 5.59 -20.17 -17.49
CA SER A 51 4.62 -21.09 -18.10
C SER A 51 3.28 -20.40 -18.41
N TRP A 52 2.82 -19.47 -17.55
CA TRP A 52 1.61 -18.70 -17.82
C TRP A 52 1.76 -17.69 -18.97
N ILE A 53 2.96 -17.11 -19.15
CA ILE A 53 3.27 -16.26 -20.30
C ILE A 53 3.19 -17.10 -21.60
N GLU A 54 3.70 -18.33 -21.58
CA GLU A 54 3.63 -19.26 -22.71
C GLU A 54 2.20 -19.74 -23.01
N GLU A 55 1.36 -19.94 -21.96
CA GLU A 55 -0.07 -20.24 -22.11
C GLU A 55 -0.86 -19.09 -22.77
N ALA A 56 -0.39 -17.85 -22.63
CA ALA A 56 -0.95 -16.64 -23.24
C ALA A 56 -2.46 -16.42 -22.99
N ARG A 57 -3.00 -16.84 -21.85
CA ARG A 57 -4.43 -16.64 -21.49
C ARG A 57 -4.76 -15.18 -21.20
N ILE A 58 -3.79 -14.46 -20.63
CA ILE A 58 -3.85 -13.03 -20.34
C ILE A 58 -2.50 -12.38 -20.62
N PRO A 59 -2.44 -11.06 -20.88
CA PRO A 59 -1.15 -10.37 -21.06
C PRO A 59 -0.43 -10.25 -19.71
N ILE A 60 0.75 -10.86 -19.60
CA ILE A 60 1.62 -10.83 -18.40
C ILE A 60 2.94 -10.17 -18.76
N GLN A 61 3.39 -9.24 -17.90
CA GLN A 61 4.77 -8.74 -17.87
C GLN A 61 5.42 -9.23 -16.59
N TYR A 62 6.59 -9.84 -16.69
CA TYR A 62 7.35 -10.34 -15.56
C TYR A 62 8.68 -9.64 -15.45
N HIS A 63 9.00 -9.15 -14.26
CA HIS A 63 10.27 -8.53 -13.94
C HIS A 63 10.85 -9.16 -12.68
N PHE A 64 12.07 -9.69 -12.77
CA PHE A 64 12.83 -10.20 -11.64
C PHE A 64 13.81 -9.16 -11.14
N GLN A 65 13.90 -8.97 -9.84
CA GLN A 65 14.90 -8.11 -9.20
C GLN A 65 15.54 -8.82 -8.00
N GLN A 66 16.71 -8.31 -7.57
CA GLN A 66 17.30 -8.75 -6.30
C GLN A 66 16.40 -8.34 -5.14
N ASN A 67 16.22 -9.23 -4.15
CA ASN A 67 15.34 -9.01 -3.01
C ASN A 67 15.67 -7.71 -2.25
N GLY A 68 14.79 -6.74 -2.39
CA GLY A 68 14.89 -5.40 -1.81
C GLY A 68 13.69 -4.97 -0.97
N GLY A 69 12.64 -5.81 -0.90
CA GLY A 69 11.40 -5.56 -0.17
C GLY A 69 10.29 -4.96 -1.03
N LYS A 70 9.04 -5.12 -0.54
CA LYS A 70 7.79 -4.75 -1.24
C LYS A 70 7.83 -3.34 -1.84
N MET A 71 8.42 -2.36 -1.15
CA MET A 71 8.39 -0.97 -1.61
C MET A 71 9.33 -0.70 -2.79
N ARG A 72 10.48 -1.42 -2.86
CA ARG A 72 11.32 -1.38 -4.07
C ARG A 72 10.63 -2.07 -5.24
N ALA A 73 10.01 -3.22 -5.01
CA ALA A 73 9.22 -3.91 -6.02
C ALA A 73 8.05 -3.02 -6.52
N HIS A 74 7.39 -2.30 -5.63
CA HIS A 74 6.34 -1.35 -5.99
C HIS A 74 6.87 -0.20 -6.86
N ASN A 75 7.99 0.42 -6.46
CA ASN A 75 8.61 1.49 -7.26
C ASN A 75 9.02 0.99 -8.66
N ALA A 76 9.56 -0.23 -8.74
CA ALA A 76 9.87 -0.86 -10.03
C ALA A 76 8.59 -1.09 -10.85
N GLY A 77 7.52 -1.60 -10.22
CA GLY A 77 6.22 -1.80 -10.87
C GLY A 77 5.63 -0.51 -11.44
N VAL A 78 5.66 0.58 -10.68
CA VAL A 78 5.20 1.91 -11.16
C VAL A 78 6.06 2.40 -12.32
N SER A 79 7.37 2.23 -12.25
CA SER A 79 8.30 2.64 -13.33
C SER A 79 8.11 1.85 -14.62
N LEU A 80 7.69 0.59 -14.52
CA LEU A 80 7.45 -0.31 -15.65
C LEU A 80 6.01 -0.23 -16.17
N CYS A 81 5.12 0.48 -15.49
CA CYS A 81 3.70 0.54 -15.82
C CYS A 81 3.44 1.30 -17.13
N PRO A 82 2.86 0.66 -18.17
CA PRO A 82 2.62 1.29 -19.46
C PRO A 82 1.22 1.92 -19.60
N THR A 83 0.38 1.86 -18.56
CA THR A 83 -1.05 2.19 -18.63
C THR A 83 -1.40 3.45 -17.83
N GLU A 84 -2.58 4.01 -18.09
CA GLU A 84 -3.10 5.19 -17.36
C GLU A 84 -3.35 4.88 -15.89
N LEU A 85 -3.92 3.70 -15.59
CA LEU A 85 -4.29 3.29 -14.25
C LEU A 85 -3.39 2.16 -13.73
N PHE A 86 -3.14 2.18 -12.44
CA PHE A 86 -2.33 1.21 -11.72
C PHE A 86 -3.03 0.79 -10.42
N THR A 87 -3.19 -0.51 -10.20
CA THR A 87 -3.67 -1.05 -8.92
C THR A 87 -2.72 -2.13 -8.42
N CYS A 88 -2.37 -2.07 -7.12
CA CYS A 88 -1.55 -3.07 -6.48
C CYS A 88 -2.44 -4.11 -5.79
N ILE A 89 -2.30 -5.36 -6.19
CA ILE A 89 -2.95 -6.52 -5.56
C ILE A 89 -1.85 -7.41 -4.98
N ASP A 90 -1.91 -7.65 -3.68
CA ASP A 90 -0.95 -8.51 -3.01
C ASP A 90 -1.05 -9.97 -3.54
N SER A 91 0.03 -10.73 -3.44
CA SER A 91 0.13 -12.06 -4.04
C SER A 91 -0.85 -13.11 -3.46
N ASP A 92 -1.46 -12.81 -2.33
CA ASP A 92 -2.48 -13.61 -1.64
C ASP A 92 -3.90 -13.07 -1.79
N ASP A 93 -4.06 -11.94 -2.48
CA ASP A 93 -5.34 -11.32 -2.81
C ASP A 93 -5.69 -11.52 -4.29
N TYR A 94 -6.95 -11.28 -4.65
CA TYR A 94 -7.40 -11.35 -6.04
C TYR A 94 -8.58 -10.43 -6.33
N LEU A 95 -8.70 -9.97 -7.58
CA LEU A 95 -9.84 -9.17 -8.04
C LEU A 95 -11.11 -10.03 -8.17
N VAL A 96 -12.28 -9.40 -7.94
CA VAL A 96 -13.56 -9.98 -8.32
C VAL A 96 -13.62 -10.14 -9.85
N ASP A 97 -14.43 -11.06 -10.37
CA ASP A 97 -14.40 -11.45 -11.79
C ASP A 97 -14.73 -10.30 -12.76
N ASP A 98 -15.48 -9.29 -12.34
CA ASP A 98 -15.77 -8.05 -13.07
C ASP A 98 -14.96 -6.82 -12.58
N GLY A 99 -13.88 -7.06 -11.83
CA GLY A 99 -13.11 -6.01 -11.19
C GLY A 99 -12.47 -5.03 -12.18
N VAL A 100 -11.82 -5.54 -13.22
CA VAL A 100 -11.22 -4.71 -14.28
C VAL A 100 -12.26 -3.87 -15.01
N GLU A 101 -13.37 -4.49 -15.46
CA GLU A 101 -14.45 -3.81 -16.14
C GLU A 101 -15.04 -2.68 -15.28
N SER A 102 -15.36 -3.00 -14.04
CA SER A 102 -15.90 -2.03 -13.08
C SER A 102 -14.97 -0.84 -12.81
N ILE A 103 -13.67 -1.06 -12.69
CA ILE A 103 -12.67 0.02 -12.53
C ILE A 103 -12.70 0.93 -13.76
N LEU A 104 -12.68 0.34 -14.95
CA LEU A 104 -12.58 1.12 -16.19
C LEU A 104 -13.86 1.89 -16.47
N GLU A 105 -15.04 1.27 -16.31
CA GLU A 105 -16.34 1.93 -16.48
C GLU A 105 -16.53 3.07 -15.48
N GLU A 106 -16.23 2.84 -14.20
CA GLU A 106 -16.31 3.87 -13.16
C GLU A 106 -15.39 5.04 -13.50
N TRP A 107 -14.12 4.75 -13.83
CA TRP A 107 -13.16 5.79 -14.19
C TRP A 107 -13.58 6.58 -15.44
N GLU A 108 -14.10 5.92 -16.47
CA GLU A 108 -14.56 6.56 -17.71
C GLU A 108 -15.79 7.43 -17.48
N SER A 109 -16.68 7.07 -16.54
CA SER A 109 -17.88 7.83 -16.20
C SER A 109 -17.61 9.21 -15.60
N LEU A 110 -16.43 9.41 -15.00
CA LEU A 110 -16.05 10.65 -14.32
C LEU A 110 -15.73 11.75 -15.31
N LYS A 111 -16.38 12.91 -15.15
CA LYS A 111 -16.22 14.06 -16.06
C LYS A 111 -15.02 14.94 -15.71
N GLU A 112 -14.73 15.13 -14.42
CA GLU A 112 -13.65 15.98 -13.91
C GLU A 112 -12.67 15.14 -13.11
N LYS A 113 -11.49 14.85 -13.68
CA LYS A 113 -10.50 13.91 -13.12
C LYS A 113 -9.22 14.61 -12.66
N GLU A 114 -9.05 15.89 -12.96
CA GLU A 114 -7.78 16.59 -12.76
C GLU A 114 -7.37 16.62 -11.29
N HIS A 115 -8.35 16.73 -10.38
CA HIS A 115 -8.14 16.77 -8.94
C HIS A 115 -8.09 15.37 -8.30
N LEU A 116 -8.33 14.32 -9.09
CA LEU A 116 -8.37 12.93 -8.59
C LEU A 116 -7.05 12.22 -8.84
N ALA A 117 -6.52 11.56 -7.80
CA ALA A 117 -5.42 10.64 -7.92
C ALA A 117 -5.85 9.27 -8.46
N GLY A 118 -7.15 8.95 -8.40
CA GLY A 118 -7.69 7.67 -8.83
C GLY A 118 -8.98 7.29 -8.11
N ILE A 119 -9.18 6.00 -7.88
CA ILE A 119 -10.37 5.42 -7.25
C ILE A 119 -9.97 4.72 -5.95
N VAL A 120 -10.78 4.90 -4.89
CA VAL A 120 -10.76 4.09 -3.68
C VAL A 120 -12.02 3.24 -3.60
N ALA A 121 -11.85 1.92 -3.42
CA ALA A 121 -12.94 0.96 -3.33
C ALA A 121 -12.72 0.02 -2.14
N TYR A 122 -13.69 -0.85 -1.85
CA TYR A 122 -13.57 -1.79 -0.75
C TYR A 122 -12.68 -2.99 -1.11
N ARG A 123 -11.97 -3.50 -0.11
CA ARG A 123 -11.57 -4.90 -0.02
C ARG A 123 -12.65 -5.68 0.74
N GLY A 124 -12.85 -6.92 0.38
CA GLY A 124 -13.90 -7.75 0.96
C GLY A 124 -13.47 -9.19 1.21
N ARG A 125 -14.30 -9.92 1.94
CA ARG A 125 -14.19 -11.37 2.11
C ARG A 125 -14.85 -12.16 0.98
N ASP A 126 -15.78 -11.51 0.28
CA ASP A 126 -16.43 -12.00 -0.92
C ASP A 126 -16.94 -10.78 -1.74
N PRO A 127 -17.49 -10.95 -2.97
CA PRO A 127 -17.88 -9.82 -3.82
C PRO A 127 -18.98 -8.91 -3.25
N HIS A 128 -19.70 -9.35 -2.22
CA HIS A 128 -20.87 -8.66 -1.68
C HIS A 128 -20.67 -8.14 -0.25
N HIS A 129 -19.59 -8.56 0.42
CA HIS A 129 -19.34 -8.22 1.83
C HIS A 129 -17.93 -7.67 2.00
N THR A 130 -17.83 -6.47 2.54
CA THR A 130 -16.58 -5.88 3.01
C THR A 130 -15.98 -6.71 4.14
N MET A 131 -14.72 -6.49 4.50
CA MET A 131 -14.01 -7.32 5.48
C MET A 131 -14.71 -7.38 6.84
N PHE A 132 -15.26 -6.24 7.31
CA PHE A 132 -15.85 -6.12 8.65
C PHE A 132 -17.29 -5.55 8.63
N GLY A 133 -17.91 -5.46 7.45
CA GLY A 133 -19.23 -4.83 7.28
C GLY A 133 -19.19 -3.29 7.27
N GLU A 134 -17.99 -2.72 7.05
CA GLU A 134 -17.76 -1.28 7.03
C GLU A 134 -18.30 -0.63 5.75
N THR A 135 -18.58 0.68 5.86
CA THR A 135 -18.96 1.53 4.73
C THR A 135 -18.17 2.83 4.76
N PHE A 136 -17.93 3.41 3.57
CA PHE A 136 -17.30 4.72 3.52
C PHE A 136 -18.16 5.79 4.22
N PRO A 137 -17.54 6.70 4.99
CA PRO A 137 -18.27 7.73 5.76
C PRO A 137 -18.82 8.88 4.92
N CYS A 138 -18.51 8.91 3.62
CA CYS A 138 -18.97 9.91 2.65
C CYS A 138 -18.98 9.31 1.24
N SER A 139 -19.57 10.06 0.31
CA SER A 139 -19.62 9.76 -1.13
C SER A 139 -18.89 10.84 -1.94
N GLY A 140 -18.74 10.60 -3.25
CA GLY A 140 -18.07 11.52 -4.17
C GLY A 140 -16.55 11.35 -4.14
N SER A 141 -15.83 12.25 -3.55
CA SER A 141 -14.37 12.17 -3.45
C SER A 141 -13.85 12.60 -2.08
N ALA A 142 -12.80 11.95 -1.63
CA ALA A 142 -12.07 12.29 -0.40
C ALA A 142 -10.63 11.78 -0.49
N SER A 143 -9.72 12.32 0.31
CA SER A 143 -8.43 11.66 0.49
C SER A 143 -8.57 10.39 1.33
N VAL A 144 -7.69 9.41 1.13
CA VAL A 144 -7.72 8.15 1.90
C VAL A 144 -7.58 8.45 3.40
N SER A 145 -6.67 9.36 3.75
CA SER A 145 -6.46 9.79 5.14
C SER A 145 -7.70 10.48 5.76
N GLU A 146 -8.50 11.17 4.95
CA GLU A 146 -9.77 11.76 5.40
C GLU A 146 -10.81 10.68 5.72
N LEU A 147 -10.92 9.63 4.92
CA LEU A 147 -11.83 8.52 5.18
C LEU A 147 -11.55 7.89 6.55
N TYR A 148 -10.28 7.56 6.83
CA TYR A 148 -9.89 7.01 8.13
C TYR A 148 -10.12 8.00 9.30
N ARG A 149 -9.87 9.28 9.08
CA ARG A 149 -10.13 10.32 10.10
C ARG A 149 -11.61 10.49 10.40
N LYS A 150 -12.48 10.25 9.42
CA LYS A 150 -13.95 10.24 9.58
C LYS A 150 -14.50 8.92 10.14
N GLY A 151 -13.63 7.99 10.53
CA GLY A 151 -14.01 6.76 11.23
C GLY A 151 -14.11 5.51 10.36
N PHE A 152 -13.69 5.57 9.09
CA PHE A 152 -13.50 4.35 8.31
C PHE A 152 -12.40 3.49 8.95
N PHE A 153 -12.63 2.19 9.08
CA PHE A 153 -11.68 1.25 9.71
C PHE A 153 -11.40 0.01 8.85
N GLY A 154 -11.95 -0.02 7.63
CA GLY A 154 -11.80 -1.13 6.69
C GLY A 154 -10.52 -1.08 5.87
N GLU A 155 -10.38 -2.08 5.01
CA GLU A 155 -9.31 -2.14 4.02
C GLU A 155 -9.80 -1.64 2.67
N THR A 156 -8.90 -1.05 1.89
CA THR A 156 -9.23 -0.41 0.62
C THR A 156 -8.44 -1.00 -0.54
N THR A 157 -9.09 -1.10 -1.69
CA THR A 157 -8.44 -1.23 -2.99
C THR A 157 -8.17 0.17 -3.53
N LEU A 158 -6.92 0.46 -3.87
CA LEU A 158 -6.51 1.75 -4.42
C LEU A 158 -6.15 1.56 -5.89
N VAL A 159 -6.79 2.32 -6.75
CA VAL A 159 -6.48 2.40 -8.18
C VAL A 159 -5.97 3.80 -8.45
N TYR A 160 -4.70 3.95 -8.72
CA TYR A 160 -4.07 5.25 -8.95
C TYR A 160 -3.90 5.57 -10.43
N ARG A 161 -3.93 6.84 -10.75
CA ARG A 161 -3.35 7.34 -11.99
C ARG A 161 -1.84 7.17 -11.92
N THR A 162 -1.27 6.53 -12.93
CA THR A 162 0.16 6.22 -13.00
C THR A 162 1.02 7.48 -13.04
N ASP A 163 0.56 8.53 -13.75
CA ASP A 163 1.28 9.82 -13.83
C ASP A 163 1.39 10.54 -12.48
N ILE A 164 0.41 10.35 -11.59
CA ILE A 164 0.46 10.88 -10.23
C ILE A 164 1.34 9.98 -9.35
N LEU A 165 1.06 8.66 -9.33
CA LEU A 165 1.78 7.72 -8.48
C LEU A 165 3.29 7.75 -8.72
N SER A 166 3.73 7.92 -9.96
CA SER A 166 5.15 8.00 -10.34
C SER A 166 5.90 9.21 -9.75
N ARG A 167 5.19 10.25 -9.33
CA ARG A 167 5.79 11.44 -8.69
C ARG A 167 6.06 11.25 -7.21
N TYR A 168 5.49 10.21 -6.60
CA TYR A 168 5.57 9.94 -5.16
C TYR A 168 6.10 8.52 -4.90
N PRO A 169 7.33 8.20 -5.35
CA PRO A 169 7.92 6.89 -5.09
C PRO A 169 8.11 6.68 -3.60
N PHE A 170 8.03 5.43 -3.16
CA PHE A 170 8.42 5.09 -1.81
C PHE A 170 9.88 5.43 -1.57
N PRO A 171 10.23 6.17 -0.51
CA PRO A 171 11.62 6.31 -0.09
C PRO A 171 12.20 4.92 0.19
N VAL A 172 13.47 4.69 -0.13
CA VAL A 172 14.13 3.40 0.14
C VAL A 172 15.42 3.65 0.90
N PHE A 173 15.69 2.82 1.91
CA PHE A 173 16.93 2.81 2.67
C PHE A 173 17.73 1.56 2.31
N GLU A 174 19.02 1.69 2.11
CA GLU A 174 19.87 0.61 1.60
C GLU A 174 19.83 -0.65 2.48
N ASP A 175 19.74 -0.46 3.79
CA ASP A 175 19.75 -1.49 4.83
C ASP A 175 18.33 -1.86 5.36
N GLU A 176 17.24 -1.34 4.75
CA GLU A 176 15.86 -1.65 5.14
C GLU A 176 15.02 -2.12 3.95
N LYS A 177 14.10 -3.05 4.22
CA LYS A 177 13.23 -3.68 3.21
C LYS A 177 11.75 -3.31 3.35
N PHE A 178 11.39 -2.48 4.33
CA PHE A 178 10.01 -2.10 4.58
C PHE A 178 9.87 -0.63 4.95
N ILE A 179 8.86 0.01 4.41
CA ILE A 179 8.38 1.35 4.77
C ILE A 179 6.86 1.29 4.82
N PRO A 180 6.18 1.92 5.81
CA PRO A 180 4.72 2.01 5.79
C PRO A 180 4.21 2.70 4.52
N GLU A 181 3.20 2.12 3.87
CA GLU A 181 2.63 2.63 2.61
C GLU A 181 2.13 4.08 2.73
N ALA A 182 1.63 4.45 3.90
CA ALA A 182 1.21 5.80 4.21
C ALA A 182 2.30 6.86 3.97
N VAL A 183 3.60 6.50 4.00
CA VAL A 183 4.69 7.45 3.74
C VAL A 183 4.62 8.05 2.34
N ALA A 184 4.23 7.28 1.33
CA ALA A 184 4.04 7.78 -0.02
C ALA A 184 2.60 8.28 -0.25
N PHE A 185 1.61 7.52 0.19
CA PHE A 185 0.21 7.82 -0.10
C PHE A 185 -0.31 9.06 0.62
N ASP A 186 0.15 9.36 1.83
CA ASP A 186 -0.19 10.62 2.51
C ASP A 186 0.32 11.87 1.74
N LEU A 187 1.43 11.75 1.01
CA LEU A 187 1.92 12.85 0.16
C LEU A 187 0.99 13.12 -1.03
N ILE A 188 0.42 12.05 -1.61
CA ILE A 188 -0.60 12.17 -2.66
C ILE A 188 -1.86 12.80 -2.08
N ASP A 189 -2.31 12.32 -0.91
CA ASP A 189 -3.50 12.80 -0.20
C ASP A 189 -3.49 14.30 0.13
N ARG A 190 -2.30 14.91 0.23
CA ARG A 190 -2.16 16.37 0.44
C ARG A 190 -2.56 17.21 -0.77
N GLN A 191 -2.57 16.64 -1.97
CA GLN A 191 -2.76 17.36 -3.22
C GLN A 191 -3.96 16.85 -4.03
N TYR A 192 -4.34 15.61 -3.85
CA TYR A 192 -5.35 14.93 -4.64
C TYR A 192 -6.37 14.22 -3.75
N ALA A 193 -7.58 14.05 -4.28
CA ALA A 193 -8.58 13.17 -3.71
C ALA A 193 -8.63 11.83 -4.48
N MET A 194 -9.30 10.84 -3.90
CA MET A 194 -9.71 9.62 -4.58
C MET A 194 -11.21 9.66 -4.82
N HIS A 195 -11.68 9.22 -5.97
CA HIS A 195 -13.10 8.96 -6.20
C HIS A 195 -13.54 7.75 -5.37
N ILE A 196 -14.64 7.89 -4.64
CA ILE A 196 -15.17 6.84 -3.76
C ILE A 196 -16.09 5.92 -4.56
N PHE A 197 -15.66 4.70 -4.78
CA PHE A 197 -16.42 3.65 -5.44
C PHE A 197 -16.91 2.61 -4.44
N THR A 198 -18.22 2.53 -4.21
CA THR A 198 -18.82 1.68 -3.16
C THR A 198 -19.00 0.23 -3.63
N LYS A 199 -17.95 -0.36 -4.20
CA LYS A 199 -17.91 -1.75 -4.67
C LYS A 199 -16.74 -2.49 -4.04
N VAL A 200 -16.91 -3.77 -3.76
CA VAL A 200 -15.79 -4.66 -3.43
C VAL A 200 -15.08 -5.00 -4.74
N LEU A 201 -13.82 -4.65 -4.84
CA LEU A 201 -12.98 -4.93 -6.02
C LEU A 201 -11.96 -6.04 -5.75
N THR A 202 -11.45 -6.14 -4.52
CA THR A 202 -10.43 -7.13 -4.15
C THR A 202 -10.93 -8.02 -3.03
N ILE A 203 -10.74 -9.32 -3.19
CA ILE A 203 -10.99 -10.31 -2.15
C ILE A 203 -9.70 -10.59 -1.41
N CYS A 204 -9.75 -10.47 -0.08
CA CYS A 204 -8.63 -10.71 0.83
C CYS A 204 -8.91 -11.90 1.74
N GLU A 205 -7.91 -12.76 1.90
CA GLU A 205 -7.93 -13.86 2.85
C GLU A 205 -6.88 -13.61 3.94
N TYR A 206 -7.32 -13.44 5.20
CA TYR A 206 -6.37 -13.35 6.31
C TYR A 206 -5.59 -14.63 6.48
N ARG A 207 -4.28 -14.53 6.31
CA ARG A 207 -3.36 -15.66 6.40
C ARG A 207 -2.46 -15.59 7.61
N GLY A 208 -1.97 -16.77 8.02
CA GLY A 208 -1.05 -16.90 9.15
C GLY A 208 0.36 -16.37 8.88
N ASP A 209 0.75 -16.29 7.61
CA ASP A 209 2.07 -15.90 7.08
C ASP A 209 2.11 -14.48 6.48
N GLY A 210 1.02 -13.70 6.64
CA GLY A 210 0.94 -12.31 6.17
C GLY A 210 1.82 -11.33 6.96
N LEU A 211 2.21 -10.23 6.31
CA LEU A 211 3.03 -9.16 6.89
C LEU A 211 2.39 -8.54 8.15
N THR A 212 1.06 -8.48 8.21
CA THR A 212 0.30 -7.90 9.33
C THR A 212 0.62 -8.56 10.68
N ARG A 213 0.91 -9.87 10.71
CA ARG A 213 1.30 -10.57 11.94
C ARG A 213 2.74 -10.32 12.37
N SER A 214 3.54 -9.74 11.50
CA SER A 214 4.97 -9.50 11.73
C SER A 214 5.28 -8.03 12.02
N VAL A 215 4.28 -7.18 12.31
CA VAL A 215 4.43 -5.72 12.45
C VAL A 215 5.52 -5.34 13.45
N ASP A 216 5.64 -6.04 14.58
CA ASP A 216 6.67 -5.73 15.58
C ASP A 216 8.08 -6.03 15.05
N LYS A 217 8.28 -7.16 14.34
CA LYS A 217 9.55 -7.45 13.65
C LYS A 217 9.84 -6.47 12.53
N LEU A 218 8.80 -6.03 11.79
CA LEU A 218 8.95 -5.00 10.75
C LEU A 218 9.42 -3.69 11.35
N ARG A 219 8.89 -3.27 12.50
CA ARG A 219 9.35 -2.08 13.24
C ARG A 219 10.78 -2.23 13.74
N GLU A 220 11.09 -3.40 14.23
CA GLU A 220 12.42 -3.70 14.73
C GLU A 220 13.49 -3.61 13.64
N ASN A 221 13.22 -4.16 12.48
CA ASN A 221 14.17 -4.29 11.39
C ASN A 221 14.22 -3.09 10.43
N ASN A 222 13.23 -2.17 10.50
CA ASN A 222 13.12 -1.05 9.56
C ASN A 222 12.89 0.29 10.29
N PRO A 223 13.77 0.66 11.23
CA PRO A 223 13.57 1.83 12.10
C PRO A 223 13.59 3.18 11.36
N LYS A 224 14.30 3.30 10.23
CA LYS A 224 14.37 4.55 9.44
C LYS A 224 13.03 4.82 8.74
N GLY A 225 12.43 3.78 8.13
CA GLY A 225 11.13 3.88 7.50
C GLY A 225 10.03 4.27 8.50
N TRP A 226 10.05 3.68 9.70
CA TRP A 226 9.12 4.03 10.76
C TRP A 226 9.37 5.42 11.35
N LEU A 227 10.63 5.85 11.50
CA LEU A 227 10.93 7.21 11.91
C LEU A 227 10.35 8.22 10.92
N LEU A 228 10.56 8.01 9.63
CA LEU A 228 10.02 8.87 8.58
C LEU A 228 8.49 8.92 8.62
N TYR A 229 7.82 7.77 8.80
CA TYR A 229 6.38 7.72 8.99
C TYR A 229 5.90 8.60 10.14
N TYR A 230 6.53 8.49 11.33
CA TYR A 230 6.12 9.30 12.47
C TYR A 230 6.49 10.78 12.30
N GLN A 231 7.58 11.12 11.63
CA GLN A 231 7.92 12.51 11.28
C GLN A 231 6.80 13.15 10.44
N GLN A 232 6.30 12.45 9.42
CA GLN A 232 5.17 12.93 8.60
C GLN A 232 3.88 13.05 9.42
N ARG A 233 3.53 12.04 10.21
CA ARG A 233 2.35 12.09 11.10
C ARG A 233 2.40 13.26 12.08
N ILE A 234 3.57 13.62 12.59
CA ILE A 234 3.76 14.78 13.46
C ILE A 234 3.52 16.07 12.67
N GLN A 235 4.04 16.20 11.45
CA GLN A 235 3.81 17.37 10.61
C GLN A 235 2.33 17.58 10.28
N ASP A 236 1.59 16.51 10.02
CA ASP A 236 0.18 16.55 9.62
C ASP A 236 -0.81 16.63 10.80
N SER A 237 -0.34 16.53 12.05
CA SER A 237 -1.20 16.54 13.23
C SER A 237 -1.12 17.86 14.01
N SER A 238 -2.30 18.37 14.41
CA SER A 238 -2.41 19.43 15.42
C SER A 238 -2.10 18.89 16.83
N ALA A 239 -1.85 19.80 17.78
CA ALA A 239 -1.60 19.44 19.19
C ALA A 239 -2.73 18.58 19.75
N SER A 240 -2.43 17.35 20.15
CA SER A 240 -3.38 16.35 20.62
C SER A 240 -2.66 15.18 21.30
N VAL A 241 -3.44 14.35 22.00
CA VAL A 241 -2.94 13.08 22.57
C VAL A 241 -2.33 12.18 21.48
N LEU A 242 -2.91 12.20 20.28
CA LEU A 242 -2.40 11.41 19.15
C LEU A 242 -1.05 11.91 18.68
N ARG A 243 -0.87 13.23 18.54
CA ARG A 243 0.41 13.84 18.22
C ARG A 243 1.47 13.50 19.27
N TYR A 244 1.13 13.56 20.57
CA TYR A 244 2.02 13.13 21.64
C TYR A 244 2.50 11.68 21.47
N LYS A 245 1.59 10.75 21.12
CA LYS A 245 1.95 9.35 20.82
C LYS A 245 2.92 9.26 19.65
N TYR A 246 2.69 10.02 18.57
CA TYR A 246 3.60 10.04 17.43
C TYR A 246 5.00 10.54 17.81
N VAL A 247 5.10 11.62 18.61
CA VAL A 247 6.39 12.13 19.09
C VAL A 247 7.08 11.08 19.96
N ALA A 248 6.35 10.39 20.86
CA ALA A 248 6.93 9.34 21.70
C ALA A 248 7.49 8.17 20.87
N HIS A 249 6.78 7.71 19.87
CA HIS A 249 7.30 6.69 18.94
C HIS A 249 8.53 7.19 18.16
N ALA A 250 8.50 8.42 17.64
CA ALA A 250 9.62 9.00 16.91
C ALA A 250 10.89 9.09 17.81
N VAL A 251 10.73 9.48 19.08
CA VAL A 251 11.82 9.47 20.07
C VAL A 251 12.43 8.08 20.23
N CYS A 252 11.60 7.04 20.33
CA CYS A 252 12.08 5.67 20.45
C CYS A 252 12.91 5.26 19.23
N PHE A 253 12.45 5.57 18.01
CA PHE A 253 13.19 5.26 16.78
C PHE A 253 14.48 6.07 16.67
N CYS A 254 14.50 7.34 17.11
CA CYS A 254 15.74 8.12 17.24
C CYS A 254 16.74 7.43 18.16
N TRP A 255 16.30 6.97 19.34
CA TRP A 255 17.19 6.24 20.27
C TRP A 255 17.71 4.93 19.68
N LYS A 256 16.86 4.18 18.98
CA LYS A 256 17.27 2.95 18.30
C LYS A 256 18.33 3.20 17.22
N LEU A 257 18.16 4.28 16.46
CA LEU A 257 19.09 4.72 15.41
C LEU A 257 20.30 5.50 15.94
N LYS A 258 20.39 5.72 17.26
CA LYS A 258 21.42 6.56 17.91
C LYS A 258 21.47 7.99 17.35
N ARG A 259 20.31 8.54 16.98
CA ARG A 259 20.14 9.91 16.47
C ARG A 259 19.61 10.82 17.58
N ASN A 260 19.89 12.13 17.45
CA ASN A 260 19.41 13.13 18.39
C ASN A 260 17.93 13.48 18.09
N PRO A 261 16.97 13.19 19.00
CA PRO A 261 15.56 13.50 18.77
C PRO A 261 15.28 14.98 18.47
N PHE A 262 16.05 15.89 19.08
CA PHE A 262 15.86 17.34 18.92
C PHE A 262 16.28 17.87 17.53
N GLY A 263 17.05 17.11 16.77
CA GLY A 263 17.43 17.45 15.39
C GLY A 263 16.61 16.74 14.33
N GLU A 264 15.97 15.62 14.70
CA GLU A 264 15.28 14.74 13.75
C GLU A 264 13.75 14.94 13.76
N ILE A 265 13.15 15.23 14.93
CA ILE A 265 11.70 15.22 15.10
C ILE A 265 11.15 16.63 14.83
N PRO A 266 10.15 16.78 13.90
CA PRO A 266 9.52 18.07 13.58
C PRO A 266 8.48 18.47 14.66
N ALA A 267 8.97 18.66 15.90
CA ALA A 267 8.20 19.07 17.05
C ALA A 267 9.02 20.06 17.90
N SER A 268 8.36 20.84 18.75
CA SER A 268 9.05 21.72 19.68
C SER A 268 9.88 20.94 20.71
N ARG A 269 10.94 21.54 21.23
CA ARG A 269 11.75 20.92 22.28
C ARG A 269 10.93 20.50 23.49
N ALA A 270 9.90 21.30 23.85
CA ALA A 270 9.01 21.00 24.95
C ALA A 270 8.15 19.74 24.70
N GLU A 271 7.59 19.58 23.47
CA GLU A 271 6.85 18.39 23.09
C GLU A 271 7.74 17.14 23.11
N ILE A 272 8.97 17.24 22.61
CA ILE A 272 9.94 16.13 22.60
C ILE A 272 10.29 15.72 24.02
N MET A 273 10.60 16.68 24.91
CA MET A 273 10.89 16.40 26.33
C MET A 273 9.68 15.79 27.06
N ALA A 274 8.48 16.32 26.82
CA ALA A 274 7.25 15.78 27.38
C ALA A 274 6.98 14.33 26.93
N ALA A 275 7.44 13.94 25.73
CA ALA A 275 7.24 12.60 25.18
C ALA A 275 8.22 11.54 25.72
N PHE A 276 9.33 11.92 26.38
CA PHE A 276 10.33 10.96 26.89
C PHE A 276 9.76 9.90 27.84
N PRO A 277 8.90 10.22 28.83
CA PRO A 277 8.30 9.17 29.66
C PRO A 277 7.49 8.15 28.87
N GLY A 278 6.69 8.62 27.88
CA GLY A 278 5.93 7.75 26.99
C GLY A 278 6.84 6.87 26.13
N ALA A 279 7.89 7.43 25.57
CA ALA A 279 8.91 6.69 24.81
C ALA A 279 9.59 5.61 25.66
N PHE A 280 9.94 5.92 26.90
CA PHE A 280 10.53 4.96 27.82
C PHE A 280 9.58 3.78 28.12
N LEU A 281 8.29 4.07 28.36
CA LEU A 281 7.27 3.05 28.58
C LEU A 281 7.08 2.15 27.35
N LEU A 282 7.05 2.72 26.15
CA LEU A 282 6.98 1.95 24.88
C LEU A 282 8.15 0.98 24.75
N ARG A 283 9.35 1.44 25.09
CA ARG A 283 10.56 0.61 25.05
C ARG A 283 10.52 -0.54 26.07
N LEU A 284 10.06 -0.26 27.30
CA LEU A 284 9.92 -1.29 28.33
C LEU A 284 8.84 -2.34 27.96
N ALA A 285 7.81 -1.92 27.27
CA ALA A 285 6.74 -2.81 26.81
C ALA A 285 7.12 -3.69 25.60
N GLY A 286 8.36 -3.58 25.09
CA GLY A 286 8.82 -4.34 23.91
C GLY A 286 8.05 -4.02 22.62
N LYS A 287 7.44 -2.83 22.54
CA LYS A 287 6.66 -2.39 21.38
C LYS A 287 7.48 -1.65 20.32
N LEU A 288 8.80 -1.84 20.40
CA LEU A 288 9.78 -1.23 19.48
C LEU A 288 11.03 -2.09 19.34
#